data_2e0a4026a9eb433a546aa7b71c47f7ab
#
_entry.id   2e0a4026a9eb433a546aa7b71c47f7ab
#
_cell.length_a   1.000
_cell.length_b   1.000
_cell.length_c   1.000
_cell.angle_alpha   90.00
_cell.angle_beta   90.00
_cell.angle_gamma   90.00
#
_symmetry.space_group_name_H-M   'P 1'
#
loop_
_entity.id
_entity.type
_entity.pdbx_description
1 polymer ?
#
loop_
_entity_poly.entity_id
_entity_poly.type
_entity_poly.pdbx_seq_one_letter_code
_entity_poly.pdbx_strand_id
1 'polypeptide(L)'
;MQYGFSTPMRGPLANFNDISHLVRTGEELGFTTVAVSDHIVVPTKIDSIYPYNESGEYEGRVSGEYLEQLTTASVIAAITSKLRILTSVTILPYRNPVLTAKILATIDVLSNGRLTVGCGTGWMKEEFEAMKAPTFEERGTVADEHIKIFRELWTNDQPTYKSNY
;
A
#
# COMPACT_ATOMS: atom_id res chain seq x y z
N MET A 1 -10.22 -11.16 -20.66
CA MET A 1 -9.75 -11.45 -19.28
C MET A 1 -8.64 -10.48 -18.94
N GLN A 2 -8.57 -9.99 -17.71
CA GLN A 2 -7.50 -9.08 -17.29
C GLN A 2 -6.58 -9.85 -16.32
N TYR A 3 -5.28 -9.69 -16.48
CA TYR A 3 -4.27 -10.34 -15.65
C TYR A 3 -3.41 -9.29 -14.96
N GLY A 4 -3.06 -9.56 -13.72
CA GLY A 4 -2.13 -8.76 -12.92
C GLY A 4 -1.04 -9.61 -12.30
N PHE A 5 -0.02 -8.94 -11.77
CA PHE A 5 1.07 -9.56 -11.01
C PHE A 5 1.45 -8.68 -9.82
N SER A 6 2.14 -9.26 -8.85
CA SER A 6 2.68 -8.50 -7.71
C SER A 6 4.14 -8.15 -7.95
N THR A 7 4.53 -6.93 -7.59
CA THR A 7 5.95 -6.54 -7.59
C THR A 7 6.63 -7.04 -6.31
N PRO A 8 7.91 -7.44 -6.37
CA PRO A 8 8.67 -7.79 -5.18
C PRO A 8 8.92 -6.53 -4.33
N MET A 9 8.42 -6.55 -3.09
CA MET A 9 8.62 -5.45 -2.15
C MET A 9 9.75 -5.73 -1.15
N ARG A 10 10.33 -6.93 -1.17
CA ARG A 10 11.38 -7.41 -0.29
C ARG A 10 12.28 -8.44 -0.98
N GLY A 11 13.44 -8.70 -0.36
CA GLY A 11 14.40 -9.68 -0.86
C GLY A 11 15.23 -9.17 -2.04
N PRO A 12 16.03 -10.03 -2.68
CA PRO A 12 17.06 -9.61 -3.65
C PRO A 12 16.51 -8.92 -4.89
N LEU A 13 15.26 -9.14 -5.27
CA LEU A 13 14.61 -8.50 -6.42
C LEU A 13 13.93 -7.16 -6.07
N ALA A 14 13.91 -6.76 -4.80
CA ALA A 14 13.34 -5.49 -4.36
C ALA A 14 14.33 -4.34 -4.57
N ASN A 15 14.67 -4.07 -5.81
CA ASN A 15 15.56 -2.98 -6.22
C ASN A 15 15.05 -2.34 -7.52
N PHE A 16 15.58 -1.16 -7.84
CA PHE A 16 15.10 -0.37 -8.98
C PHE A 16 15.24 -1.11 -10.32
N ASN A 17 16.35 -1.80 -10.55
CA ASN A 17 16.61 -2.44 -11.83
C ASN A 17 15.67 -3.60 -12.10
N ASP A 18 15.51 -4.49 -11.11
CA ASP A 18 14.65 -5.68 -11.24
C ASP A 18 13.17 -5.29 -11.29
N ILE A 19 12.72 -4.35 -10.44
CA ILE A 19 11.35 -3.84 -10.50
C ILE A 19 11.08 -3.16 -11.83
N SER A 20 11.98 -2.31 -12.32
CA SER A 20 11.83 -1.63 -13.61
C SER A 20 11.74 -2.63 -14.78
N HIS A 21 12.58 -3.65 -14.76
CA HIS A 21 12.54 -4.71 -15.76
C HIS A 21 11.21 -5.47 -15.72
N LEU A 22 10.80 -5.91 -14.52
CA LEU A 22 9.57 -6.66 -14.32
C LEU A 22 8.32 -5.90 -14.80
N VAL A 23 8.16 -4.63 -14.38
CA VAL A 23 6.94 -3.88 -14.72
C VAL A 23 6.88 -3.48 -16.19
N ARG A 24 8.00 -3.17 -16.82
CA ARG A 24 8.06 -2.88 -18.26
C ARG A 24 7.76 -4.14 -19.09
N THR A 25 8.41 -5.24 -18.77
CA THR A 25 8.15 -6.54 -19.42
C THR A 25 6.71 -6.97 -19.23
N GLY A 26 6.14 -6.82 -18.02
CA GLY A 26 4.74 -7.10 -17.76
C GLY A 26 3.79 -6.27 -18.63
N GLU A 27 4.09 -4.96 -18.78
CA GLU A 27 3.31 -4.06 -19.66
C GLU A 27 3.41 -4.47 -21.14
N GLU A 28 4.59 -4.84 -21.61
CA GLU A 28 4.83 -5.32 -22.99
C GLU A 28 4.11 -6.64 -23.27
N LEU A 29 4.07 -7.55 -22.30
CA LEU A 29 3.35 -8.82 -22.39
C LEU A 29 1.82 -8.69 -22.27
N GLY A 30 1.31 -7.48 -22.01
CA GLY A 30 -0.12 -7.21 -21.98
C GLY A 30 -0.79 -7.46 -20.62
N PHE A 31 -0.03 -7.56 -19.54
CA PHE A 31 -0.60 -7.46 -18.20
C PHE A 31 -1.25 -6.09 -17.99
N THR A 32 -2.36 -6.06 -17.26
CA THR A 32 -3.14 -4.84 -17.06
C THR A 32 -2.94 -4.18 -15.70
N THR A 33 -2.43 -4.93 -14.72
CA THR A 33 -2.32 -4.47 -13.33
C THR A 33 -1.05 -4.97 -12.67
N VAL A 34 -0.39 -4.09 -11.92
CA VAL A 34 0.67 -4.44 -10.98
C VAL A 34 0.23 -4.13 -9.55
N ALA A 35 0.37 -5.09 -8.65
CA ALA A 35 0.03 -4.94 -7.24
C ALA A 35 1.28 -4.64 -6.39
N VAL A 36 1.10 -3.73 -5.42
CA VAL A 36 2.14 -3.28 -4.49
C VAL A 36 1.64 -3.49 -3.07
N SER A 37 2.33 -4.34 -2.29
CA SER A 37 1.97 -4.63 -0.90
C SER A 37 2.52 -3.58 0.08
N ASP A 38 2.01 -3.58 1.31
CA ASP A 38 2.32 -2.58 2.32
C ASP A 38 2.83 -3.20 3.62
N HIS A 39 4.05 -2.83 3.99
CA HIS A 39 4.61 -2.93 5.32
C HIS A 39 5.58 -1.75 5.51
N ILE A 40 5.57 -1.14 6.68
CA ILE A 40 6.47 -0.03 7.02
C ILE A 40 7.64 -0.55 7.85
N VAL A 41 7.34 -1.37 8.84
CA VAL A 41 8.34 -2.03 9.67
C VAL A 41 7.88 -3.46 9.97
N VAL A 42 8.75 -4.43 9.72
CA VAL A 42 8.49 -5.82 10.07
C VAL A 42 9.32 -6.16 11.31
N PRO A 43 8.70 -6.30 12.50
CA PRO A 43 9.40 -6.66 13.72
C PRO A 43 10.05 -8.05 13.63
N THR A 44 11.16 -8.24 14.33
CA THR A 44 11.84 -9.54 14.38
C THR A 44 11.06 -10.59 15.16
N LYS A 45 10.24 -10.14 16.13
CA LYS A 45 9.32 -10.98 16.89
C LYS A 45 7.89 -10.59 16.53
N ILE A 46 7.13 -11.56 16.06
CA ILE A 46 5.74 -11.41 15.66
C ILE A 46 4.97 -12.50 16.39
N ASP A 47 4.08 -12.08 17.29
CA ASP A 47 3.16 -12.97 18.02
C ASP A 47 1.76 -12.99 17.37
N SER A 48 1.48 -11.99 16.51
CA SER A 48 0.24 -11.93 15.73
C SER A 48 0.16 -13.11 14.74
N ILE A 49 -1.04 -13.71 14.65
CA ILE A 49 -1.31 -14.81 13.72
C ILE A 49 -1.51 -14.25 12.31
N TYR A 50 -0.76 -14.75 11.34
CA TYR A 50 -0.93 -14.38 9.94
C TYR A 50 -2.21 -14.99 9.37
N PRO A 51 -3.17 -14.18 8.89
CA PRO A 51 -4.52 -14.69 8.58
C PRO A 51 -4.64 -15.35 7.19
N TYR A 52 -3.57 -15.40 6.38
CA TYR A 52 -3.64 -15.81 4.98
C TYR A 52 -2.97 -17.16 4.68
N ASN A 53 -2.55 -17.92 5.70
CA ASN A 53 -2.09 -19.28 5.56
C ASN A 53 -2.51 -20.13 6.79
N GLU A 54 -2.45 -21.45 6.64
CA GLU A 54 -2.86 -22.39 7.70
C GLU A 54 -1.89 -22.43 8.88
N SER A 55 -0.59 -22.14 8.66
CA SER A 55 0.42 -22.14 9.72
C SER A 55 0.26 -20.96 10.67
N GLY A 56 -0.39 -19.88 10.23
CA GLY A 56 -0.45 -18.61 10.97
C GLY A 56 0.89 -17.88 11.07
N GLU A 57 1.93 -18.37 10.40
CA GLU A 57 3.26 -17.77 10.42
C GLU A 57 3.47 -16.82 9.23
N TYR A 58 4.01 -15.65 9.50
CA TYR A 58 4.40 -14.70 8.46
C TYR A 58 5.83 -14.96 7.99
N GLU A 59 5.98 -15.46 6.77
CA GLU A 59 7.29 -15.75 6.18
C GLU A 59 8.14 -14.50 5.90
N GLY A 60 7.53 -13.32 5.94
CA GLY A 60 8.18 -12.02 5.70
C GLY A 60 9.22 -11.60 6.73
N ARG A 61 9.27 -12.24 7.90
CA ARG A 61 10.17 -11.87 9.00
C ARG A 61 11.67 -12.12 8.75
N VAL A 62 12.02 -12.82 7.67
CA VAL A 62 13.42 -13.25 7.44
C VAL A 62 14.26 -12.23 6.66
N SER A 63 13.66 -11.29 5.96
CA SER A 63 14.41 -10.41 5.04
C SER A 63 14.69 -8.98 5.52
N GLY A 64 14.06 -8.53 6.63
CA GLY A 64 14.34 -7.22 7.26
C GLY A 64 14.15 -5.96 6.41
N GLU A 65 14.32 -6.05 5.11
CA GLU A 65 14.20 -4.93 4.16
C GLU A 65 12.85 -5.01 3.45
N TYR A 66 12.10 -3.91 3.51
CA TYR A 66 10.84 -3.77 2.79
C TYR A 66 10.76 -2.38 2.14
N LEU A 67 10.41 -2.31 0.87
CA LEU A 67 10.22 -1.03 0.18
C LEU A 67 8.92 -0.38 0.62
N GLU A 68 8.94 0.94 0.78
CA GLU A 68 7.72 1.69 1.11
C GLU A 68 6.77 1.72 -0.09
N GLN A 69 5.50 1.40 0.17
CA GLN A 69 4.47 1.15 -0.84
C GLN A 69 4.23 2.33 -1.78
N LEU A 70 3.97 3.53 -1.24
CA LEU A 70 3.56 4.70 -2.03
C LEU A 70 4.73 5.27 -2.82
N THR A 71 5.94 5.19 -2.27
CA THR A 71 7.18 5.54 -2.97
C THR A 71 7.41 4.61 -4.15
N THR A 72 7.25 3.29 -3.95
CA THR A 72 7.38 2.30 -5.02
C THR A 72 6.30 2.48 -6.09
N ALA A 73 5.06 2.74 -5.69
CA ALA A 73 3.96 3.04 -6.61
C ALA A 73 4.25 4.28 -7.47
N SER A 74 4.87 5.32 -6.88
CA SER A 74 5.30 6.52 -7.61
C SER A 74 6.35 6.23 -8.67
N VAL A 75 7.34 5.38 -8.34
CA VAL A 75 8.36 4.93 -9.32
C VAL A 75 7.70 4.15 -10.46
N ILE A 76 6.83 3.20 -10.15
CA ILE A 76 6.11 2.42 -11.17
C ILE A 76 5.26 3.34 -12.06
N ALA A 77 4.58 4.34 -11.49
CA ALA A 77 3.82 5.33 -12.25
C ALA A 77 4.68 6.06 -13.28
N ALA A 78 5.92 6.42 -12.91
CA ALA A 78 6.84 7.16 -13.76
C ALA A 78 7.45 6.33 -14.90
N ILE A 79 7.61 5.00 -14.72
CA ILE A 79 8.32 4.14 -15.66
C ILE A 79 7.43 3.24 -16.52
N THR A 80 6.11 3.30 -16.32
CA THR A 80 5.07 2.58 -17.08
C THR A 80 4.05 3.57 -17.65
N SER A 81 3.28 3.13 -18.66
CA SER A 81 2.30 4.00 -19.33
C SER A 81 0.88 3.44 -19.38
N LYS A 82 0.69 2.13 -19.18
CA LYS A 82 -0.59 1.44 -19.35
C LYS A 82 -1.00 0.63 -18.10
N LEU A 83 -0.03 0.08 -17.37
CA LEU A 83 -0.31 -0.72 -16.18
C LEU A 83 -1.07 0.10 -15.14
N ARG A 84 -2.18 -0.44 -14.67
CA ARG A 84 -2.87 0.04 -13.48
C ARG A 84 -2.07 -0.37 -12.25
N ILE A 85 -1.88 0.57 -11.34
CA ILE A 85 -1.15 0.37 -10.11
C ILE A 85 -2.17 0.13 -9.00
N LEU A 86 -2.14 -1.06 -8.41
CA LEU A 86 -3.04 -1.46 -7.32
C LEU A 86 -2.27 -1.52 -6.01
N THR A 87 -2.62 -0.70 -5.05
CA THR A 87 -2.15 -0.94 -3.69
C THR A 87 -2.89 -2.15 -3.11
N SER A 88 -2.19 -3.20 -2.71
CA SER A 88 -2.78 -4.46 -2.28
C SER A 88 -2.17 -4.95 -0.95
N VAL A 89 -2.57 -4.31 0.13
CA VAL A 89 -3.47 -3.15 0.30
C VAL A 89 -2.72 -2.02 1.01
N THR A 90 -3.17 -0.76 0.91
CA THR A 90 -2.67 0.31 1.80
C THR A 90 -3.30 0.14 3.18
N ILE A 91 -2.48 -0.03 4.20
CA ILE A 91 -2.94 -0.15 5.58
C ILE A 91 -3.18 1.26 6.11
N LEU A 92 -4.45 1.68 6.06
CA LEU A 92 -4.84 3.07 6.32
C LEU A 92 -4.40 3.59 7.70
N PRO A 93 -4.55 2.82 8.80
CA PRO A 93 -4.20 3.32 10.13
C PRO A 93 -2.70 3.60 10.35
N TYR A 94 -1.82 3.16 9.45
CA TYR A 94 -0.38 3.42 9.61
C TYR A 94 0.03 4.84 9.27
N ARG A 95 -0.81 5.62 8.60
CA ARG A 95 -0.43 6.92 8.01
C ARG A 95 -1.40 8.03 8.40
N ASN A 96 -0.90 9.25 8.42
CA ASN A 96 -1.77 10.43 8.53
C ASN A 96 -2.71 10.48 7.30
N PRO A 97 -4.04 10.55 7.48
CA PRO A 97 -4.98 10.47 6.37
C PRO A 97 -4.87 11.63 5.39
N VAL A 98 -4.62 12.84 5.86
CA VAL A 98 -4.52 14.02 4.97
C VAL A 98 -3.30 13.92 4.06
N LEU A 99 -2.15 13.55 4.63
CA LEU A 99 -0.92 13.36 3.86
C LEU A 99 -1.08 12.19 2.89
N THR A 100 -1.68 11.09 3.33
CA THR A 100 -1.89 9.90 2.48
C THR A 100 -2.82 10.22 1.32
N ALA A 101 -3.94 10.92 1.56
CA ALA A 101 -4.83 11.37 0.49
C ALA A 101 -4.10 12.24 -0.55
N LYS A 102 -3.21 13.13 -0.07
CA LYS A 102 -2.39 13.97 -0.96
C LYS A 102 -1.43 13.18 -1.81
N ILE A 103 -0.73 12.20 -1.23
CA ILE A 103 0.21 11.34 -1.95
C ILE A 103 -0.53 10.50 -2.99
N LEU A 104 -1.64 9.85 -2.61
CA LEU A 104 -2.45 9.03 -3.52
C LEU A 104 -2.99 9.84 -4.70
N ALA A 105 -3.56 11.03 -4.46
CA ALA A 105 -4.00 11.92 -5.51
C ALA A 105 -2.85 12.36 -6.43
N THR A 106 -1.66 12.59 -5.88
CA THR A 106 -0.47 12.93 -6.67
C THR A 106 -0.05 11.78 -7.58
N ILE A 107 -0.02 10.54 -7.06
CA ILE A 107 0.29 9.35 -7.86
C ILE A 107 -0.75 9.17 -8.97
N ASP A 108 -2.02 9.37 -8.67
CA ASP A 108 -3.10 9.24 -9.66
C ASP A 108 -2.94 10.26 -10.81
N VAL A 109 -2.71 11.52 -10.48
CA VAL A 109 -2.44 12.59 -11.48
C VAL A 109 -1.20 12.27 -12.32
N LEU A 110 -0.08 11.93 -11.68
CA LEU A 110 1.19 11.64 -12.39
C LEU A 110 1.12 10.36 -13.22
N SER A 111 0.26 9.43 -12.85
CA SER A 111 0.01 8.19 -13.60
C SER A 111 -1.07 8.32 -14.69
N ASN A 112 -1.69 9.49 -14.86
CA ASN A 112 -2.86 9.70 -15.73
C ASN A 112 -4.04 8.79 -15.36
N GLY A 113 -4.43 8.74 -14.09
CA GLY A 113 -5.61 8.03 -13.60
C GLY A 113 -5.44 6.50 -13.53
N ARG A 114 -4.22 6.01 -13.38
CA ARG A 114 -3.94 4.56 -13.32
C ARG A 114 -3.86 4.00 -11.91
N LEU A 115 -4.03 4.80 -10.86
CA LEU A 115 -4.01 4.31 -9.49
C LEU A 115 -5.35 3.65 -9.12
N THR A 116 -5.29 2.53 -8.44
CA THR A 116 -6.41 1.92 -7.71
C THR A 116 -5.97 1.69 -6.28
N VAL A 117 -6.70 2.27 -5.34
CA VAL A 117 -6.39 2.17 -3.92
C VAL A 117 -7.17 1.02 -3.30
N GLY A 118 -6.48 -0.08 -3.02
CA GLY A 118 -6.99 -1.12 -2.14
C GLY A 118 -6.73 -0.73 -0.69
N CYS A 119 -7.79 -0.65 0.10
CA CYS A 119 -7.75 -0.23 1.50
C CYS A 119 -7.72 -1.45 2.43
N GLY A 120 -6.86 -1.41 3.43
CA GLY A 120 -6.74 -2.43 4.45
C GLY A 120 -6.66 -1.86 5.86
N THR A 121 -6.97 -2.71 6.84
CA THR A 121 -6.93 -2.36 8.26
C THR A 121 -5.67 -2.82 8.98
N GLY A 122 -4.89 -3.72 8.37
CA GLY A 122 -3.71 -4.32 8.99
C GLY A 122 -4.05 -5.51 9.91
N TRP A 123 -3.10 -6.41 10.06
CA TRP A 123 -3.24 -7.63 10.87
C TRP A 123 -2.15 -7.77 11.94
N MET A 124 -1.00 -7.09 11.77
CA MET A 124 0.19 -7.22 12.62
C MET A 124 0.17 -6.16 13.71
N LYS A 125 -0.21 -6.56 14.94
CA LYS A 125 -0.31 -5.65 16.09
C LYS A 125 1.04 -5.00 16.42
N GLU A 126 2.12 -5.75 16.30
CA GLU A 126 3.48 -5.29 16.60
C GLU A 126 3.94 -4.17 15.66
N GLU A 127 3.45 -4.15 14.42
CA GLU A 127 3.72 -3.06 13.48
C GLU A 127 2.97 -1.78 13.90
N PHE A 128 1.71 -1.90 14.37
CA PHE A 128 0.97 -0.78 14.96
C PHE A 128 1.70 -0.15 16.15
N GLU A 129 2.20 -0.99 17.04
CA GLU A 129 2.95 -0.55 18.22
C GLU A 129 4.25 0.16 17.84
N ALA A 130 5.02 -0.39 16.91
CA ALA A 130 6.27 0.20 16.41
C ALA A 130 6.03 1.55 15.73
N MET A 131 4.94 1.68 15.00
CA MET A 131 4.53 2.91 14.30
C MET A 131 3.89 3.95 15.22
N LYS A 132 3.54 3.59 16.46
CA LYS A 132 2.69 4.40 17.34
C LYS A 132 1.38 4.82 16.65
N ALA A 133 0.85 3.92 15.82
CA ALA A 133 -0.44 4.10 15.17
C ALA A 133 -1.58 4.07 16.20
N PRO A 134 -2.80 4.49 15.84
CA PRO A 134 -3.98 4.29 16.69
C PRO A 134 -4.11 2.84 17.14
N THR A 135 -4.81 2.60 18.26
CA THR A 135 -4.89 1.27 18.86
C THR A 135 -5.32 0.21 17.85
N PHE A 136 -4.69 -0.95 17.90
CA PHE A 136 -4.96 -2.05 16.97
C PHE A 136 -6.43 -2.48 16.98
N GLU A 137 -7.07 -2.41 18.13
CA GLU A 137 -8.49 -2.75 18.33
C GLU A 137 -9.44 -1.83 17.56
N GLU A 138 -9.07 -0.57 17.35
CA GLU A 138 -9.87 0.44 16.63
C GLU A 138 -9.54 0.54 15.14
N ARG A 139 -8.60 -0.26 14.64
CA ARG A 139 -8.08 -0.16 13.26
C ARG A 139 -9.15 -0.15 12.16
N GLY A 140 -10.27 -0.85 12.37
CA GLY A 140 -11.41 -0.85 11.45
C GLY A 140 -12.11 0.50 11.43
N THR A 141 -12.42 1.06 12.60
CA THR A 141 -13.06 2.38 12.75
C THR A 141 -12.19 3.49 12.20
N VAL A 142 -10.87 3.43 12.49
CA VAL A 142 -9.88 4.36 11.94
C VAL A 142 -9.84 4.30 10.41
N ALA A 143 -9.83 3.09 9.84
CA ALA A 143 -9.83 2.92 8.39
C ALA A 143 -11.09 3.48 7.72
N ASP A 144 -12.25 3.24 8.31
CA ASP A 144 -13.52 3.79 7.84
C ASP A 144 -13.53 5.34 7.87
N GLU A 145 -12.94 5.92 8.91
CA GLU A 145 -12.81 7.37 9.02
C GLU A 145 -11.83 7.92 7.97
N HIS A 146 -10.68 7.28 7.77
CA HIS A 146 -9.71 7.67 6.74
C HIS A 146 -10.32 7.65 5.33
N ILE A 147 -11.16 6.66 5.01
CA ILE A 147 -11.85 6.59 3.71
C ILE A 147 -12.81 7.80 3.55
N LYS A 148 -13.51 8.19 4.61
CA LYS A 148 -14.38 9.40 4.58
C LYS A 148 -13.57 10.66 4.37
N ILE A 149 -12.44 10.80 5.07
CA ILE A 149 -11.50 11.92 4.90
C ILE A 149 -10.97 11.96 3.46
N PHE A 150 -10.57 10.84 2.88
CA PHE A 150 -10.11 10.78 1.49
C PHE A 150 -11.17 11.28 0.52
N ARG A 151 -12.40 10.79 0.66
CA ARG A 151 -13.51 11.24 -0.18
C ARG A 151 -13.78 12.72 -0.03
N GLU A 152 -13.81 13.24 1.19
CA GLU A 152 -14.00 14.66 1.45
C GLU A 152 -12.92 15.50 0.76
N LEU A 153 -11.63 15.13 0.90
CA LEU A 153 -10.49 15.82 0.31
C LEU A 153 -10.43 15.75 -1.22
N TRP A 154 -10.97 14.70 -1.82
CA TRP A 154 -10.90 14.50 -3.28
C TRP A 154 -12.09 15.04 -4.04
N THR A 155 -13.21 15.30 -3.37
CA THR A 155 -14.46 15.66 -4.06
C THR A 155 -14.99 17.05 -3.72
N ASN A 156 -14.47 17.71 -2.68
CA ASN A 156 -14.93 19.02 -2.25
C ASN A 156 -13.85 20.10 -2.42
N ASP A 157 -14.22 21.26 -2.96
CA ASP A 157 -13.30 22.40 -3.13
C ASP A 157 -12.86 23.03 -1.81
N GLN A 158 -13.72 22.97 -0.79
CA GLN A 158 -13.45 23.44 0.56
C GLN A 158 -13.71 22.32 1.57
N PRO A 159 -12.82 21.31 1.62
CA PRO A 159 -13.04 20.13 2.44
C PRO A 159 -13.04 20.47 3.93
N THR A 160 -14.01 19.92 4.65
CA THR A 160 -14.13 20.09 6.09
C THR A 160 -14.48 18.74 6.73
N TYR A 161 -13.68 18.29 7.66
CA TYR A 161 -13.93 17.03 8.38
C TYR A 161 -13.54 17.16 9.85
N LYS A 162 -14.43 16.69 10.73
CA LYS A 162 -14.14 16.58 12.17
C LYS A 162 -13.74 15.13 12.46
N SER A 163 -12.44 14.92 12.62
CA SER A 163 -11.85 13.61 12.94
C SER A 163 -11.92 13.32 14.43
N ASN A 164 -12.01 12.01 14.77
CA ASN A 164 -11.84 11.51 16.14
C ASN A 164 -10.42 10.93 16.35
N TYR A 165 -9.65 10.74 15.29
CA TYR A 165 -8.30 10.16 15.28
C TYR A 165 -7.27 11.05 14.62
#